data_7eeb91930fb5cc143976b28e9b3a6be8
#
_entry.id   7eeb91930fb5cc143976b28e9b3a6be8
#
_cell.length_a   1.000
_cell.length_b   1.000
_cell.length_c   1.000
_cell.angle_alpha   90.00
_cell.angle_beta   90.00
_cell.angle_gamma   90.00
#
_symmetry.space_group_name_H-M   'P 1'
#
loop_
_entity.id
_entity.type
_entity.pdbx_description
1 polymer ?
#
loop_
_entity_poly.entity_id
_entity_poly.type
_entity_poly.pdbx_seq_one_letter_code
_entity_poly.pdbx_strand_id
1 'polypeptide(L)'
;MTNTRVIDKYLANYAEAEAEGVGEAPRTWNHAVCIPACAEGSGLLGTLGTLRSARGASEALVIIVVNGRCEAPGAVHEQNQATLASLREACGVGDGPISWGAFDGLGILVVDRASQGRCFPPKQGVGL
;
A
#
# COMPACT_ATOMS: atom_id res chain seq x y z
N MET A 1 -7.49 14.42 -22.18
CA MET A 1 -6.72 13.20 -21.91
C MET A 1 -7.64 12.09 -21.50
N THR A 2 -7.66 11.05 -22.31
CA THR A 2 -8.56 9.91 -22.12
C THR A 2 -8.28 9.13 -20.84
N ASN A 3 -7.02 9.01 -20.42
CA ASN A 3 -6.64 8.24 -19.24
C ASN A 3 -7.20 8.82 -17.95
N THR A 4 -7.22 10.14 -17.82
CA THR A 4 -7.77 10.80 -16.63
C THR A 4 -9.27 10.52 -16.49
N ARG A 5 -10.01 10.55 -17.60
CA ARG A 5 -11.44 10.28 -17.59
C ARG A 5 -11.75 8.82 -17.19
N VAL A 6 -10.95 7.88 -17.66
CA VAL A 6 -11.11 6.46 -17.31
C VAL A 6 -10.84 6.24 -15.82
N ILE A 7 -9.79 6.84 -15.29
CA ILE A 7 -9.46 6.74 -13.88
C ILE A 7 -10.56 7.37 -13.01
N ASP A 8 -11.02 8.56 -13.37
CA ASP A 8 -12.08 9.23 -12.61
C ASP A 8 -13.36 8.40 -12.60
N LYS A 9 -13.73 7.80 -13.73
CA LYS A 9 -14.90 6.95 -13.83
C LYS A 9 -14.77 5.70 -12.96
N TYR A 10 -13.60 5.07 -12.95
CA TYR A 10 -13.33 3.92 -12.11
C TYR A 10 -13.46 4.27 -10.63
N LEU A 11 -12.82 5.36 -10.21
CA LEU A 11 -12.86 5.81 -8.82
C LEU A 11 -14.28 6.12 -8.36
N ALA A 12 -15.10 6.70 -9.25
CA ALA A 12 -16.49 7.02 -8.91
C ALA A 12 -17.38 5.79 -8.74
N ASN A 13 -17.12 4.72 -9.50
CA ASN A 13 -18.04 3.57 -9.59
C ASN A 13 -17.55 2.30 -8.89
N TYR A 14 -16.24 2.07 -8.80
CA TYR A 14 -15.69 0.77 -8.40
C TYR A 14 -14.65 0.82 -7.30
N ALA A 15 -14.14 2.00 -6.96
CA ALA A 15 -13.05 2.12 -6.00
C ALA A 15 -13.46 1.64 -4.62
N GLU A 16 -12.51 1.04 -3.90
CA GLU A 16 -12.67 0.73 -2.48
C GLU A 16 -12.78 2.03 -1.67
N ALA A 17 -13.42 1.94 -0.50
CA ALA A 17 -13.67 3.12 0.34
C ALA A 17 -12.39 3.87 0.71
N GLU A 18 -11.28 3.17 0.92
CA GLU A 18 -10.01 3.80 1.27
C GLU A 18 -9.42 4.66 0.16
N ALA A 19 -9.85 4.47 -1.09
CA ALA A 19 -9.39 5.31 -2.19
C ALA A 19 -9.82 6.77 -2.00
N GLU A 20 -10.95 7.01 -1.33
CA GLU A 20 -11.41 8.36 -1.01
C GLU A 20 -10.51 9.06 0.00
N GLY A 21 -9.84 8.28 0.86
CA GLY A 21 -8.93 8.78 1.88
C GLY A 21 -7.55 9.14 1.39
N VAL A 22 -7.22 8.89 0.11
CA VAL A 22 -5.90 9.21 -0.43
C VAL A 22 -5.64 10.72 -0.41
N GLY A 23 -6.67 11.53 -0.70
CA GLY A 23 -6.54 12.98 -0.74
C GLY A 23 -5.60 13.43 -1.86
N GLU A 24 -4.91 14.52 -1.63
CA GLU A 24 -3.92 15.02 -2.57
C GLU A 24 -2.58 14.33 -2.35
N ALA A 25 -2.01 13.83 -3.44
CA ALA A 25 -0.66 13.28 -3.40
C ALA A 25 0.35 14.40 -3.11
N PRO A 26 1.42 14.11 -2.34
CA PRO A 26 2.44 15.11 -2.04
C PRO A 26 3.21 15.58 -3.27
N ARG A 27 3.20 14.80 -4.34
CA ARG A 27 3.83 15.13 -5.63
C ARG A 27 3.25 14.22 -6.70
N THR A 28 3.67 14.40 -7.95
CA THR A 28 3.33 13.50 -9.05
C THR A 28 4.48 12.55 -9.34
N TRP A 29 4.15 11.37 -9.84
CA TRP A 29 5.13 10.36 -10.23
C TRP A 29 4.84 9.91 -11.66
N ASN A 30 5.90 9.49 -12.37
CA ASN A 30 5.77 8.95 -13.72
C ASN A 30 5.48 7.46 -13.74
N HIS A 31 5.79 6.76 -12.65
CA HIS A 31 5.61 5.31 -12.55
C HIS A 31 4.93 4.95 -11.24
N ALA A 32 4.16 3.90 -11.24
CA ALA A 32 3.56 3.35 -10.04
C ALA A 32 3.74 1.84 -10.02
N VAL A 33 4.16 1.32 -8.88
CA VAL A 33 4.31 -0.12 -8.65
C VAL A 33 3.40 -0.50 -7.49
N CYS A 34 2.49 -1.44 -7.71
CA CYS A 34 1.59 -1.91 -6.66
C CYS A 34 2.10 -3.24 -6.11
N ILE A 35 2.25 -3.31 -4.79
CA ILE A 35 2.69 -4.51 -4.11
C ILE A 35 1.64 -4.93 -3.08
N PRO A 36 0.87 -6.00 -3.35
CA PRO A 36 0.03 -6.57 -2.32
C PRO A 36 0.90 -7.37 -1.35
N ALA A 37 0.71 -7.18 -0.06
CA ALA A 37 1.51 -7.84 0.97
C ALA A 37 0.58 -8.50 1.99
N CYS A 38 0.77 -9.79 2.22
CA CYS A 38 0.07 -10.53 3.26
C CYS A 38 1.05 -11.53 3.86
N ALA A 39 1.36 -11.36 5.13
CA ALA A 39 2.31 -12.23 5.85
C ALA A 39 3.67 -12.35 5.14
N GLU A 40 4.16 -11.24 4.59
CA GLU A 40 5.37 -11.25 3.76
C GLU A 40 6.68 -11.37 4.55
N GLY A 41 6.64 -11.12 5.85
CA GLY A 41 7.87 -11.14 6.65
C GLY A 41 8.83 -10.02 6.24
N SER A 42 10.13 -10.33 6.18
CA SER A 42 11.18 -9.34 5.90
C SER A 42 11.45 -9.11 4.41
N GLY A 43 10.83 -9.90 3.53
CA GLY A 43 11.11 -9.83 2.09
C GLY A 43 10.72 -8.51 1.45
N LEU A 44 9.72 -7.82 2.01
CA LEU A 44 9.22 -6.57 1.45
C LEU A 44 10.29 -5.47 1.42
N LEU A 45 11.05 -5.30 2.49
CA LEU A 45 12.10 -4.29 2.52
C LEU A 45 13.22 -4.61 1.53
N GLY A 46 13.51 -5.89 1.32
CA GLY A 46 14.45 -6.32 0.29
C GLY A 46 13.98 -5.94 -1.11
N THR A 47 12.69 -6.10 -1.37
CA THR A 47 12.08 -5.68 -2.64
C THR A 47 12.22 -4.18 -2.85
N LEU A 48 11.95 -3.37 -1.82
CA LEU A 48 12.14 -1.92 -1.90
C LEU A 48 13.60 -1.56 -2.15
N GLY A 49 14.53 -2.28 -1.52
CA GLY A 49 15.97 -2.09 -1.74
C GLY A 49 16.36 -2.35 -3.19
N THR A 50 15.76 -3.33 -3.84
CA THR A 50 15.98 -3.62 -5.26
C THR A 50 15.38 -2.51 -6.14
N LEU A 51 14.15 -2.09 -5.84
CA LEU A 51 13.45 -1.06 -6.62
C LEU A 51 14.17 0.29 -6.59
N ARG A 52 14.74 0.68 -5.45
CA ARG A 52 15.42 1.97 -5.33
C ARG A 52 16.63 2.09 -6.26
N SER A 53 17.22 0.96 -6.65
CA SER A 53 18.37 0.92 -7.53
C SER A 53 18.00 0.88 -9.01
N ALA A 54 16.70 0.76 -9.32
CA ALA A 54 16.24 0.69 -10.70
C ALA A 54 16.29 2.06 -11.38
N ARG A 55 16.42 2.04 -12.71
CA ARG A 55 16.35 3.27 -13.49
C ARG A 55 14.95 3.87 -13.34
N GLY A 56 14.88 5.17 -13.06
CA GLY A 56 13.62 5.86 -12.88
C GLY A 56 13.05 5.77 -11.48
N ALA A 57 13.78 5.21 -10.52
CA ALA A 57 13.32 5.05 -9.14
C ALA A 57 12.88 6.37 -8.50
N SER A 58 13.58 7.47 -8.77
CA SER A 58 13.22 8.77 -8.21
C SER A 58 11.87 9.32 -8.71
N GLU A 59 11.33 8.72 -9.77
CA GLU A 59 10.05 9.11 -10.37
C GLU A 59 8.97 8.06 -10.13
N ALA A 60 9.20 7.10 -9.24
CA ALA A 60 8.30 5.99 -8.99
C ALA A 60 7.63 6.11 -7.63
N LEU A 61 6.34 5.78 -7.61
CA LEU A 61 5.55 5.60 -6.39
C LEU A 61 5.34 4.10 -6.20
N VAL A 62 5.66 3.60 -5.02
CA VAL A 62 5.36 2.22 -4.63
C VAL A 62 4.16 2.25 -3.71
N ILE A 63 3.10 1.59 -4.14
CA ILE A 63 1.84 1.47 -3.38
C ILE A 63 1.85 0.09 -2.73
N ILE A 64 1.93 0.05 -1.41
CA ILE A 64 1.99 -1.19 -0.65
C ILE A 64 0.65 -1.38 0.05
N VAL A 65 -0.09 -2.40 -0.34
CA VAL A 65 -1.36 -2.74 0.30
C VAL A 65 -1.10 -3.93 1.23
N VAL A 66 -1.03 -3.65 2.52
CA VAL A 66 -0.91 -4.70 3.53
C VAL A 66 -2.33 -5.20 3.80
N ASN A 67 -2.62 -6.42 3.40
CA ASN A 67 -3.98 -6.94 3.44
C ASN A 67 -4.06 -8.24 4.25
N GLY A 68 -5.23 -8.48 4.78
CA GLY A 68 -5.51 -9.70 5.54
C GLY A 68 -6.99 -9.85 5.82
N ARG A 69 -7.43 -11.09 5.95
CA ARG A 69 -8.80 -11.38 6.34
C ARG A 69 -8.93 -11.30 7.85
N CYS A 70 -10.08 -10.85 8.33
CA CYS A 70 -10.32 -10.75 9.77
C CYS A 70 -10.27 -12.11 10.47
N GLU A 71 -10.66 -13.17 9.78
CA GLU A 71 -10.63 -14.53 10.33
C GLU A 71 -9.30 -15.26 10.15
N ALA A 72 -8.28 -14.59 9.61
CA ALA A 72 -6.97 -15.22 9.41
C ALA A 72 -6.34 -15.68 10.75
N PRO A 73 -5.47 -16.70 10.72
CA PRO A 73 -4.76 -17.13 11.93
C PRO A 73 -3.98 -15.99 12.59
N GLY A 74 -3.83 -16.05 13.91
CA GLY A 74 -3.11 -15.03 14.66
C GLY A 74 -1.69 -14.77 14.16
N ALA A 75 -1.00 -15.80 13.67
CA ALA A 75 0.34 -15.66 13.11
C ALA A 75 0.36 -14.74 11.88
N VAL A 76 -0.67 -14.77 11.05
CA VAL A 76 -0.80 -13.90 9.89
C VAL A 76 -0.99 -12.45 10.35
N HIS A 77 -1.85 -12.22 11.34
CA HIS A 77 -2.06 -10.89 11.91
C HIS A 77 -0.76 -10.32 12.50
N GLU A 78 -0.03 -11.13 13.25
CA GLU A 78 1.25 -10.72 13.83
C GLU A 78 2.27 -10.34 12.76
N GLN A 79 2.37 -11.13 11.69
CA GLN A 79 3.27 -10.84 10.58
C GLN A 79 2.88 -9.55 9.86
N ASN A 80 1.58 -9.32 9.65
CA ASN A 80 1.11 -8.10 9.02
C ASN A 80 1.40 -6.87 9.89
N GLN A 81 1.21 -6.98 11.20
CA GLN A 81 1.55 -5.89 12.11
C GLN A 81 3.05 -5.61 12.14
N ALA A 82 3.87 -6.66 12.07
CA ALA A 82 5.33 -6.51 11.98
C ALA A 82 5.73 -5.82 10.66
N THR A 83 5.07 -6.16 9.56
CA THR A 83 5.30 -5.51 8.27
C THR A 83 4.98 -4.02 8.35
N LEU A 84 3.84 -3.66 8.92
CA LEU A 84 3.44 -2.26 9.10
C LEU A 84 4.43 -1.51 9.98
N ALA A 85 4.88 -2.12 11.08
CA ALA A 85 5.88 -1.52 11.96
C ALA A 85 7.20 -1.27 11.22
N SER A 86 7.65 -2.24 10.41
CA SER A 86 8.86 -2.09 9.59
C SER A 86 8.74 -0.96 8.58
N LEU A 87 7.56 -0.81 7.96
CA LEU A 87 7.32 0.27 7.01
C LEU A 87 7.31 1.64 7.69
N ARG A 88 6.75 1.75 8.89
CA ARG A 88 6.81 2.99 9.66
C ARG A 88 8.24 3.39 9.97
N GLU A 89 9.04 2.43 10.39
CA GLU A 89 10.45 2.68 10.72
C GLU A 89 11.27 3.03 9.50
N ALA A 90 11.12 2.27 8.41
CA ALA A 90 11.96 2.42 7.22
C ALA A 90 11.51 3.55 6.29
N CYS A 91 10.21 3.82 6.21
CA CYS A 91 9.64 4.74 5.22
C CYS A 91 9.01 5.99 5.84
N GLY A 92 8.87 6.05 7.15
CA GLY A 92 8.29 7.21 7.83
C GLY A 92 6.78 7.35 7.66
N VAL A 93 6.09 6.28 7.26
CA VAL A 93 4.62 6.31 7.14
C VAL A 93 3.96 6.35 8.51
N GLY A 94 2.71 6.79 8.56
CA GLY A 94 1.96 6.88 9.80
C GLY A 94 1.14 5.64 10.12
N ASP A 95 0.24 5.77 11.09
CA ASP A 95 -0.62 4.68 11.59
C ASP A 95 -2.00 4.63 10.95
N GLY A 96 -2.33 5.61 10.10
CA GLY A 96 -3.65 5.68 9.49
C GLY A 96 -3.91 4.59 8.45
N PRO A 97 -5.15 4.50 7.95
CA PRO A 97 -5.48 3.51 6.92
C PRO A 97 -4.73 3.77 5.62
N ILE A 98 -4.37 5.01 5.36
CA ILE A 98 -3.57 5.43 4.20
C ILE A 98 -2.51 6.39 4.70
N SER A 99 -1.26 6.13 4.36
CA SER A 99 -0.17 7.00 4.79
C SER A 99 0.93 7.11 3.74
N TRP A 100 1.51 8.29 3.64
CA TRP A 100 2.58 8.61 2.70
C TRP A 100 3.93 8.58 3.38
N GLY A 101 4.94 8.18 2.63
CA GLY A 101 6.32 8.17 3.11
C GLY A 101 7.29 8.11 1.94
N ALA A 102 8.52 7.72 2.22
CA ALA A 102 9.58 7.61 1.23
C ALA A 102 10.61 6.57 1.63
N PHE A 103 11.27 5.98 0.64
CA PHE A 103 12.34 5.03 0.86
C PHE A 103 13.43 5.28 -0.21
N ASP A 104 14.51 5.96 0.18
CA ASP A 104 15.66 6.26 -0.68
C ASP A 104 15.28 6.73 -2.09
N GLY A 105 14.45 7.77 -2.17
CA GLY A 105 14.03 8.36 -3.43
C GLY A 105 12.74 7.78 -4.00
N LEU A 106 12.33 6.59 -3.58
CA LEU A 106 11.00 6.05 -3.94
C LEU A 106 9.92 6.77 -3.14
N GLY A 107 8.82 7.17 -3.79
CA GLY A 107 7.62 7.55 -3.08
C GLY A 107 6.95 6.30 -2.53
N ILE A 108 6.40 6.38 -1.33
CA ILE A 108 5.72 5.24 -0.69
C ILE A 108 4.32 5.64 -0.26
N LEU A 109 3.36 4.82 -0.62
CA LEU A 109 1.99 4.91 -0.12
C LEU A 109 1.64 3.57 0.51
N VAL A 110 1.32 3.57 1.80
CA VAL A 110 0.91 2.36 2.49
C VAL A 110 -0.60 2.39 2.73
N VAL A 111 -1.27 1.33 2.34
CA VAL A 111 -2.69 1.12 2.60
C VAL A 111 -2.81 -0.05 3.57
N ASP A 112 -3.37 0.22 4.75
CA ASP A 112 -3.55 -0.78 5.81
C ASP A 112 -4.95 -1.39 5.72
N ARG A 113 -5.02 -2.60 5.18
CA ARG A 113 -6.24 -3.41 5.14
C ARG A 113 -6.04 -4.69 5.94
N ALA A 114 -5.22 -4.63 6.98
CA ALA A 114 -4.90 -5.79 7.81
C ALA A 114 -5.19 -5.57 9.30
N SER A 115 -5.10 -4.35 9.77
CA SER A 115 -5.31 -4.02 11.19
C SER A 115 -6.77 -4.17 11.60
N GLN A 116 -7.00 -4.30 12.90
CA GLN A 116 -8.35 -4.41 13.44
C GLN A 116 -9.21 -3.23 12.97
N GLY A 117 -10.40 -3.54 12.47
CA GLY A 117 -11.30 -2.55 11.90
C GLY A 117 -11.02 -2.24 10.43
N ARG A 118 -9.95 -2.75 9.85
CA ARG A 118 -9.55 -2.50 8.46
C ARG A 118 -9.39 -3.76 7.64
N CYS A 119 -9.32 -4.93 8.26
CA CYS A 119 -9.18 -6.20 7.58
C CYS A 119 -10.43 -6.56 6.78
N PHE A 120 -10.27 -7.48 5.83
CA PHE A 120 -11.39 -7.91 4.99
C PHE A 120 -12.32 -8.86 5.74
N PRO A 121 -13.64 -8.61 5.72
CA PRO A 121 -14.60 -9.51 6.37
C PRO A 121 -14.69 -10.86 5.63
N PRO A 122 -15.22 -11.92 6.30
CA PRO A 122 -15.18 -13.28 5.75
C PRO A 122 -15.77 -13.46 4.36
N LYS A 123 -16.74 -12.65 3.97
CA LYS A 123 -17.43 -12.79 2.69
C LYS A 123 -16.87 -11.92 1.58
N GLN A 124 -15.81 -11.15 1.86
CA GLN A 124 -15.21 -10.26 0.88
C GLN A 124 -13.90 -10.86 0.36
N GLY A 125 -13.69 -10.79 -0.94
CA GLY A 125 -12.42 -11.22 -1.52
C GLY A 125 -11.29 -10.28 -1.16
N VAL A 126 -10.07 -10.84 -1.02
CA VAL A 126 -8.86 -10.06 -0.78
C VAL A 126 -8.30 -9.60 -2.11
N GLY A 127 -7.93 -8.32 -2.20
CA GLY A 127 -7.28 -7.79 -3.40
C GLY A 127 -8.23 -7.36 -4.52
N LEU A 128 -9.49 -7.22 -4.20
CA LEU A 128 -10.49 -6.76 -5.18
C LEU A 128 -10.48 -5.26 -5.40
#